data_cb429b814c7adba7cd7f4c1a2700860c
#
_entry.id   cb429b814c7adba7cd7f4c1a2700860c
#
_cell.length_a   1.000
_cell.length_b   1.000
_cell.length_c   1.000
_cell.angle_alpha   90.00
_cell.angle_beta   90.00
_cell.angle_gamma   90.00
#
_symmetry.space_group_name_H-M   'P 1'
#
loop_
_entity.id
_entity.type
_entity.pdbx_description
1 polymer ?
#
loop_
_entity_poly.entity_id
_entity_poly.type
_entity_poly.pdbx_seq_one_letter_code
_entity_poly.pdbx_strand_id
1 'polypeptide(L)'
;TVLMKCIVGLLTPEKGELLYDHRNFLTMGKKEKKALRREMGMIFQSAALFDSMTVLDNVMFPLNMFSSDTLRDRTRRAMFCLERVNLVEAKDKFPGEISGGMQKRVAIARAIALNPQYLFCDEPNSGLDPKTSLVIDELIQDITREYNMTTLINTHDMNSVLGIGEKVI
;
A
#
# COMPACT_ATOMS: atom_id res chain seq x y z
N THR A 1 7.77 -11.06 6.31
CA THR A 1 8.29 -9.67 6.56
C THR A 1 9.73 -9.45 6.07
N VAL A 2 10.73 -10.32 6.39
CA VAL A 2 12.13 -10.11 5.95
C VAL A 2 12.27 -10.13 4.43
N LEU A 3 11.72 -11.16 3.77
CA LEU A 3 11.71 -11.26 2.31
C LEU A 3 11.03 -10.02 1.68
N MET A 4 9.90 -9.61 2.20
CA MET A 4 9.18 -8.41 1.75
C MET A 4 10.07 -7.16 1.85
N LYS A 5 10.79 -6.97 2.96
CA LYS A 5 11.73 -5.85 3.15
C LYS A 5 12.89 -5.89 2.14
N CYS A 6 13.35 -7.07 1.75
CA CYS A 6 14.35 -7.20 0.68
C CYS A 6 13.75 -6.81 -0.67
N ILE A 7 12.53 -7.27 -0.97
CA ILE A 7 11.84 -6.99 -2.23
C ILE A 7 11.65 -5.48 -2.40
N VAL A 8 11.12 -4.77 -1.40
CA VAL A 8 10.91 -3.31 -1.50
C VAL A 8 12.20 -2.48 -1.31
N GLY A 9 13.33 -3.14 -1.08
CA GLY A 9 14.65 -2.50 -0.97
C GLY A 9 14.88 -1.75 0.34
N LEU A 10 14.23 -2.18 1.42
CA LEU A 10 14.52 -1.73 2.80
C LEU A 10 15.67 -2.52 3.42
N LEU A 11 15.90 -3.75 2.95
CA LEU A 11 17.04 -4.58 3.29
C LEU A 11 17.75 -5.03 2.00
N THR A 12 19.04 -5.20 2.06
CA THR A 12 19.83 -5.76 0.94
C THR A 12 20.02 -7.25 1.19
N PRO A 13 19.60 -8.15 0.28
CA PRO A 13 19.84 -9.59 0.42
C PRO A 13 21.34 -9.88 0.27
N GLU A 14 21.82 -10.92 0.96
CA GLU A 14 23.21 -11.35 0.88
C GLU A 14 23.56 -11.95 -0.49
N LYS A 15 22.61 -12.67 -1.10
CA LYS A 15 22.76 -13.33 -2.40
C LYS A 15 21.44 -13.32 -3.15
N GLY A 16 21.53 -13.47 -4.48
CA GLY A 16 20.38 -13.56 -5.37
C GLY A 16 20.20 -12.33 -6.23
N GLU A 17 19.10 -12.30 -6.95
CA GLU A 17 18.68 -11.20 -7.82
C GLU A 17 17.28 -10.77 -7.45
N LEU A 18 16.98 -9.48 -7.68
CA LEU A 18 15.66 -8.91 -7.49
C LEU A 18 15.25 -8.21 -8.79
N LEU A 19 14.36 -8.86 -9.53
CA LEU A 19 13.93 -8.41 -10.84
C LEU A 19 12.51 -7.82 -10.75
N TYR A 20 12.35 -6.62 -11.27
CA TYR A 20 11.08 -5.98 -11.57
C TYR A 20 10.93 -5.91 -13.08
N ASP A 21 10.14 -6.80 -13.65
CA ASP A 21 10.14 -7.15 -15.06
C ASP A 21 11.57 -7.57 -15.46
N HIS A 22 12.25 -6.75 -16.26
CA HIS A 22 13.64 -7.00 -16.70
C HIS A 22 14.68 -6.12 -15.97
N ARG A 23 14.24 -5.37 -14.94
CA ARG A 23 15.06 -4.41 -14.20
C ARG A 23 15.60 -5.02 -12.92
N ASN A 24 16.92 -5.22 -12.81
CA ASN A 24 17.54 -5.74 -11.59
C ASN A 24 17.70 -4.61 -10.55
N PHE A 25 16.84 -4.62 -9.53
CA PHE A 25 16.83 -3.59 -8.48
C PHE A 25 18.17 -3.45 -7.75
N LEU A 26 18.90 -4.55 -7.56
CA LEU A 26 20.13 -4.52 -6.77
C LEU A 26 21.24 -3.72 -7.47
N THR A 27 21.28 -3.77 -8.80
CA THR A 27 22.29 -3.09 -9.63
C THR A 27 21.89 -1.66 -10.04
N MET A 28 20.63 -1.25 -9.79
CA MET A 28 20.14 0.09 -10.13
C MET A 28 20.85 1.20 -9.38
N GLY A 29 21.06 2.32 -10.06
CA GLY A 29 21.48 3.58 -9.45
C GLY A 29 20.38 4.25 -8.60
N LYS A 30 20.78 5.25 -7.79
CA LYS A 30 19.84 5.94 -6.87
C LYS A 30 18.64 6.56 -7.59
N LYS A 31 18.82 7.13 -8.80
CA LYS A 31 17.73 7.75 -9.58
C LYS A 31 16.73 6.71 -10.06
N GLU A 32 17.22 5.57 -10.56
CA GLU A 32 16.41 4.46 -11.05
C GLU A 32 15.61 3.82 -9.90
N LYS A 33 16.25 3.56 -8.75
CA LYS A 33 15.57 3.08 -7.53
C LYS A 33 14.47 4.05 -7.07
N LYS A 34 14.72 5.37 -7.15
CA LYS A 34 13.69 6.37 -6.82
C LYS A 34 12.51 6.31 -7.80
N ALA A 35 12.78 6.14 -9.10
CA ALA A 35 11.74 5.99 -10.11
C ALA A 35 10.90 4.73 -9.87
N LEU A 36 11.54 3.58 -9.67
CA LEU A 36 10.86 2.32 -9.41
C LEU A 36 10.01 2.35 -8.12
N ARG A 37 10.48 3.02 -7.05
CA ARG A 37 9.69 3.18 -5.82
C ARG A 37 8.40 3.96 -6.00
N ARG A 38 8.28 4.79 -7.02
CA ARG A 38 7.01 5.46 -7.37
C ARG A 38 5.99 4.50 -7.98
N GLU A 39 6.46 3.37 -8.53
CA GLU A 39 5.64 2.31 -9.09
C GLU A 39 5.20 1.30 -8.01
N MET A 40 5.62 1.49 -6.75
CA MET A 40 5.35 0.58 -5.62
C MET A 40 4.40 1.23 -4.62
N GLY A 41 3.34 0.52 -4.25
CA GLY A 41 2.54 0.78 -3.07
C GLY A 41 2.93 -0.18 -1.94
N MET A 42 2.91 0.28 -0.69
CA MET A 42 3.23 -0.55 0.47
C MET A 42 2.19 -0.39 1.57
N ILE A 43 1.67 -1.51 2.05
CA ILE A 43 0.78 -1.62 3.21
C ILE A 43 1.54 -2.36 4.29
N PHE A 44 1.78 -1.70 5.42
CA PHE A 44 2.49 -2.26 6.56
C PHE A 44 1.53 -2.88 7.59
N GLN A 45 2.04 -3.82 8.37
CA GLN A 45 1.28 -4.50 9.42
C GLN A 45 0.58 -3.53 10.40
N SER A 46 1.21 -2.43 10.78
CA SER A 46 0.67 -1.42 11.70
C SER A 46 -0.07 -0.27 11.00
N ALA A 47 -0.40 -0.39 9.69
CA ALA A 47 -0.84 0.71 8.82
C ALA A 47 0.22 1.82 8.65
N ALA A 48 1.08 2.05 9.62
CA ALA A 48 2.18 3.03 9.64
C ALA A 48 1.72 4.44 9.18
N LEU A 49 0.59 4.90 9.70
CA LEU A 49 0.10 6.25 9.48
C LEU A 49 0.89 7.25 10.31
N PHE A 50 0.97 8.48 9.84
CA PHE A 50 1.54 9.59 10.59
C PHE A 50 0.46 10.15 11.53
N ASP A 51 0.65 9.98 12.83
CA ASP A 51 -0.33 10.38 13.85
C ASP A 51 -0.57 11.90 13.90
N SER A 52 0.41 12.69 13.47
CA SER A 52 0.34 14.14 13.38
C SER A 52 -0.32 14.68 12.11
N MET A 53 -0.76 13.79 11.22
CA MET A 53 -1.40 14.12 9.95
C MET A 53 -2.85 13.65 9.94
N THR A 54 -3.72 14.40 9.28
CA THR A 54 -5.10 13.95 9.03
C THR A 54 -5.12 12.72 8.10
N VAL A 55 -6.27 12.09 7.98
CA VAL A 55 -6.52 11.01 7.01
C VAL A 55 -6.19 11.48 5.59
N LEU A 56 -6.66 12.66 5.20
CA LEU A 56 -6.36 13.24 3.89
C LEU A 56 -4.86 13.48 3.70
N ASP A 57 -4.19 14.07 4.70
CA ASP A 57 -2.75 14.37 4.61
C ASP A 57 -1.91 13.10 4.51
N ASN A 58 -2.31 12.03 5.20
CA ASN A 58 -1.66 10.72 5.07
C ASN A 58 -1.74 10.19 3.63
N VAL A 59 -2.90 10.32 2.96
CA VAL A 59 -3.06 9.89 1.57
C VAL A 59 -2.34 10.84 0.61
N MET A 60 -2.30 12.13 0.89
CA MET A 60 -1.57 13.13 0.11
C MET A 60 -0.05 13.01 0.24
N PHE A 61 0.46 12.41 1.30
CA PHE A 61 1.89 12.34 1.59
C PHE A 61 2.75 11.84 0.40
N PRO A 62 2.48 10.68 -0.22
CA PRO A 62 3.25 10.25 -1.38
C PRO A 62 3.08 11.17 -2.60
N LEU A 63 1.90 11.76 -2.80
CA LEU A 63 1.67 12.72 -3.87
C LEU A 63 2.51 13.98 -3.67
N ASN A 64 2.62 14.49 -2.45
CA ASN A 64 3.45 15.65 -2.12
C ASN A 64 4.94 15.38 -2.33
N MET A 65 5.39 14.14 -2.09
CA MET A 65 6.80 13.77 -2.25
C MET A 65 7.22 13.47 -3.69
N PHE A 66 6.31 12.93 -4.49
CA PHE A 66 6.69 12.31 -5.76
C PHE A 66 5.95 12.86 -6.99
N SER A 67 4.82 13.56 -6.83
CA SER A 67 4.10 14.16 -7.96
C SER A 67 4.55 15.60 -8.19
N SER A 68 4.59 15.99 -9.46
CA SER A 68 4.75 17.37 -9.91
C SER A 68 3.42 18.09 -10.16
N ASP A 69 2.29 17.42 -9.91
CA ASP A 69 0.95 17.95 -10.14
C ASP A 69 0.64 19.14 -9.25
N THR A 70 -0.36 19.94 -9.63
CA THR A 70 -0.85 21.04 -8.81
C THR A 70 -1.44 20.53 -7.48
N LEU A 71 -1.48 21.37 -6.46
CA LEU A 71 -2.13 21.04 -5.19
C LEU A 71 -3.58 20.58 -5.41
N ARG A 72 -4.32 21.25 -6.29
CA ARG A 72 -5.70 20.90 -6.63
C ARG A 72 -5.80 19.47 -7.19
N ASP A 73 -4.91 19.10 -8.10
CA ASP A 73 -4.93 17.75 -8.72
C ASP A 73 -4.53 16.67 -7.73
N ARG A 74 -3.52 16.93 -6.89
CA ARG A 74 -3.12 16.02 -5.80
C ARG A 74 -4.26 15.81 -4.81
N THR A 75 -4.94 16.88 -4.39
CA THR A 75 -6.11 16.78 -3.49
C THR A 75 -7.23 15.99 -4.15
N ARG A 76 -7.55 16.25 -5.42
CA ARG A 76 -8.56 15.48 -6.16
C ARG A 76 -8.21 13.99 -6.22
N ARG A 77 -6.93 13.65 -6.46
CA ARG A 77 -6.45 12.27 -6.49
C ARG A 77 -6.55 11.61 -5.11
N ALA A 78 -6.16 12.30 -4.04
CA ALA A 78 -6.26 11.79 -2.67
C ALA A 78 -7.73 11.55 -2.27
N MET A 79 -8.63 12.47 -2.60
CA MET A 79 -10.08 12.32 -2.37
C MET A 79 -10.65 11.11 -3.12
N PHE A 80 -10.26 10.92 -4.38
CA PHE A 80 -10.64 9.73 -5.14
C PHE A 80 -10.17 8.44 -4.44
N CYS A 81 -8.92 8.40 -3.94
CA CYS A 81 -8.42 7.23 -3.20
C CYS A 81 -9.21 6.99 -1.90
N LEU A 82 -9.63 8.05 -1.19
CA LEU A 82 -10.48 7.94 0.00
C LEU A 82 -11.89 7.45 -0.33
N GLU A 83 -12.44 7.85 -1.47
CA GLU A 83 -13.74 7.35 -1.96
C GLU A 83 -13.67 5.84 -2.21
N ARG A 84 -12.59 5.34 -2.83
CA ARG A 84 -12.40 3.90 -3.09
C ARG A 84 -12.39 3.04 -1.84
N VAL A 85 -12.00 3.60 -0.70
CA VAL A 85 -11.98 2.91 0.60
C VAL A 85 -13.13 3.32 1.53
N ASN A 86 -14.12 4.08 1.04
CA ASN A 86 -15.28 4.57 1.79
C ASN A 86 -14.89 5.37 3.06
N LEU A 87 -13.96 6.32 2.93
CA LEU A 87 -13.46 7.14 4.05
C LEU A 87 -13.45 8.66 3.78
N VAL A 88 -14.22 9.14 2.81
CA VAL A 88 -14.34 10.58 2.50
C VAL A 88 -14.76 11.38 3.73
N GLU A 89 -15.75 10.89 4.48
CA GLU A 89 -16.28 11.56 5.67
C GLU A 89 -15.28 11.63 6.85
N ALA A 90 -14.22 10.83 6.78
CA ALA A 90 -13.17 10.82 7.81
C ALA A 90 -11.93 11.63 7.42
N LYS A 91 -11.94 12.35 6.30
CA LYS A 91 -10.77 13.00 5.70
C LYS A 91 -10.02 13.96 6.65
N ASP A 92 -10.75 14.63 7.52
CA ASP A 92 -10.24 15.64 8.46
C ASP A 92 -9.89 15.05 9.84
N LYS A 93 -10.16 13.76 10.09
CA LYS A 93 -9.81 13.07 11.34
C LYS A 93 -8.35 12.68 11.39
N PHE A 94 -7.82 12.54 12.60
CA PHE A 94 -6.51 11.99 12.85
C PHE A 94 -6.58 10.46 13.03
N PRO A 95 -5.45 9.71 12.85
CA PRO A 95 -5.42 8.27 13.04
C PRO A 95 -5.97 7.79 14.37
N GLY A 96 -5.71 8.50 15.48
CA GLY A 96 -6.23 8.17 16.80
C GLY A 96 -7.76 8.31 16.97
N GLU A 97 -8.45 8.96 16.03
CA GLU A 97 -9.90 9.19 16.05
C GLU A 97 -10.70 8.18 15.22
N ILE A 98 -10.01 7.23 14.59
CA ILE A 98 -10.60 6.23 13.70
C ILE A 98 -10.25 4.80 14.14
N SER A 99 -11.10 3.83 13.81
CA SER A 99 -10.88 2.42 14.17
C SER A 99 -9.67 1.82 13.44
N GLY A 100 -9.14 0.70 13.97
CA GLY A 100 -8.04 -0.03 13.33
C GLY A 100 -8.34 -0.45 11.88
N GLY A 101 -9.55 -0.93 11.61
CA GLY A 101 -9.99 -1.24 10.25
C GLY A 101 -10.06 -0.01 9.33
N MET A 102 -10.44 1.16 9.87
CA MET A 102 -10.36 2.42 9.11
C MET A 102 -8.91 2.82 8.84
N GLN A 103 -8.00 2.67 9.83
CA GLN A 103 -6.58 2.96 9.63
C GLN A 103 -5.97 2.09 8.52
N LYS A 104 -6.33 0.79 8.46
CA LYS A 104 -5.92 -0.10 7.38
C LYS A 104 -6.41 0.39 6.01
N ARG A 105 -7.67 0.81 5.93
CA ARG A 105 -8.23 1.38 4.69
C ARG A 105 -7.54 2.69 4.29
N VAL A 106 -7.16 3.56 5.22
CA VAL A 106 -6.35 4.76 4.92
C VAL A 106 -4.97 4.35 4.38
N ALA A 107 -4.34 3.32 4.95
CA ALA A 107 -3.06 2.81 4.46
C ALA A 107 -3.17 2.28 3.02
N ILE A 108 -4.28 1.60 2.68
CA ILE A 108 -4.58 1.17 1.31
C ILE A 108 -4.73 2.39 0.39
N ALA A 109 -5.55 3.38 0.76
CA ALA A 109 -5.73 4.61 -0.02
C ALA A 109 -4.41 5.34 -0.28
N ARG A 110 -3.54 5.43 0.74
CA ARG A 110 -2.19 6.00 0.62
C ARG A 110 -1.30 5.19 -0.33
N ALA A 111 -1.36 3.86 -0.27
CA ALA A 111 -0.54 2.99 -1.10
C ALA A 111 -0.88 3.12 -2.60
N ILE A 112 -2.15 3.35 -2.95
CA ILE A 112 -2.60 3.48 -4.35
C ILE A 112 -2.57 4.93 -4.87
N ALA A 113 -2.18 5.91 -4.06
CA ALA A 113 -2.25 7.32 -4.42
C ALA A 113 -1.44 7.65 -5.69
N LEU A 114 -0.27 7.04 -5.86
CA LEU A 114 0.60 7.23 -7.03
C LEU A 114 0.26 6.33 -8.23
N ASN A 115 -0.84 5.59 -8.19
CA ASN A 115 -1.20 4.61 -9.22
C ASN A 115 -0.07 3.58 -9.48
N PRO A 116 0.31 2.81 -8.45
CA PRO A 116 1.45 1.90 -8.52
C PRO A 116 1.18 0.73 -9.48
N GLN A 117 2.25 0.11 -9.98
CA GLN A 117 2.19 -1.15 -10.75
C GLN A 117 2.31 -2.37 -9.83
N TYR A 118 2.96 -2.18 -8.67
CA TYR A 118 3.21 -3.24 -7.68
C TYR A 118 2.65 -2.84 -6.33
N LEU A 119 1.88 -3.72 -5.70
CA LEU A 119 1.36 -3.52 -4.35
C LEU A 119 1.94 -4.60 -3.42
N PHE A 120 2.53 -4.16 -2.32
CA PHE A 120 3.11 -5.04 -1.30
C PHE A 120 2.33 -4.91 0.00
N CYS A 121 1.80 -6.02 0.51
CA CYS A 121 1.00 -6.06 1.73
C CYS A 121 1.68 -6.96 2.76
N ASP A 122 2.18 -6.38 3.84
CA ASP A 122 2.79 -7.11 4.95
C ASP A 122 1.79 -7.23 6.09
N GLU A 123 1.16 -8.40 6.25
CA GLU A 123 0.13 -8.70 7.26
C GLU A 123 -1.02 -7.67 7.28
N PRO A 124 -1.71 -7.44 6.15
CA PRO A 124 -2.69 -6.35 6.05
C PRO A 124 -3.84 -6.47 7.05
N ASN A 125 -4.19 -7.70 7.47
CA ASN A 125 -5.30 -8.00 8.37
C ASN A 125 -4.91 -8.15 9.84
N SER A 126 -3.63 -8.04 10.16
CA SER A 126 -3.15 -8.22 11.53
C SER A 126 -3.87 -7.31 12.52
N GLY A 127 -4.39 -7.91 13.61
CA GLY A 127 -5.07 -7.18 14.68
C GLY A 127 -6.53 -6.81 14.41
N LEU A 128 -7.14 -7.32 13.32
CA LEU A 128 -8.54 -7.12 12.99
C LEU A 128 -9.39 -8.35 13.39
N ASP A 129 -10.67 -8.11 13.62
CA ASP A 129 -11.64 -9.18 13.75
C ASP A 129 -11.89 -9.89 12.40
N PRO A 130 -12.37 -11.15 12.38
CA PRO A 130 -12.52 -11.92 11.14
C PRO A 130 -13.40 -11.24 10.08
N LYS A 131 -14.46 -10.55 10.48
CA LYS A 131 -15.38 -9.88 9.56
C LYS A 131 -14.70 -8.68 8.89
N THR A 132 -13.98 -7.89 9.66
CA THR A 132 -13.22 -6.74 9.14
C THR A 132 -12.05 -7.21 8.26
N SER A 133 -11.41 -8.33 8.59
CA SER A 133 -10.33 -8.93 7.77
C SER A 133 -10.83 -9.27 6.38
N LEU A 134 -11.99 -9.92 6.25
CA LEU A 134 -12.59 -10.23 4.94
C LEU A 134 -12.84 -8.97 4.10
N VAL A 135 -13.34 -7.90 4.71
CA VAL A 135 -13.55 -6.62 4.00
C VAL A 135 -12.24 -6.03 3.48
N ILE A 136 -11.15 -6.15 4.24
CA ILE A 136 -9.82 -5.69 3.79
C ILE A 136 -9.30 -6.56 2.64
N ASP A 137 -9.47 -7.87 2.71
CA ASP A 137 -9.07 -8.81 1.66
C ASP A 137 -9.81 -8.53 0.34
N GLU A 138 -11.13 -8.44 0.39
CA GLU A 138 -11.96 -8.08 -0.76
C GLU A 138 -11.53 -6.72 -1.36
N LEU A 139 -11.31 -5.73 -0.52
CA LEU A 139 -10.87 -4.40 -0.97
C LEU A 139 -9.50 -4.45 -1.67
N ILE A 140 -8.53 -5.20 -1.15
CA ILE A 140 -7.22 -5.37 -1.80
C ILE A 140 -7.37 -6.08 -3.14
N GLN A 141 -8.21 -7.12 -3.21
CA GLN A 141 -8.47 -7.87 -4.44
C GLN A 141 -9.12 -6.99 -5.52
N ASP A 142 -10.16 -6.24 -5.15
CA ASP A 142 -10.88 -5.34 -6.06
C ASP A 142 -9.96 -4.26 -6.61
N ILE A 143 -9.17 -3.62 -5.74
CA ILE A 143 -8.20 -2.60 -6.12
C ILE A 143 -7.10 -3.20 -7.01
N THR A 144 -6.59 -4.40 -6.69
CA THR A 144 -5.60 -5.11 -7.50
C THR A 144 -6.10 -5.30 -8.94
N ARG A 145 -7.34 -5.75 -9.10
CA ARG A 145 -7.98 -5.96 -10.42
C ARG A 145 -8.23 -4.65 -11.14
N GLU A 146 -8.81 -3.67 -10.45
CA GLU A 146 -9.15 -2.36 -11.04
C GLU A 146 -7.92 -1.64 -11.59
N TYR A 147 -6.81 -1.67 -10.86
CA TYR A 147 -5.57 -1.00 -11.25
C TYR A 147 -4.63 -1.89 -12.07
N ASN A 148 -5.01 -3.15 -12.31
CA ASN A 148 -4.17 -4.15 -13.01
C ASN A 148 -2.76 -4.25 -12.41
N MET A 149 -2.69 -4.32 -11.07
CA MET A 149 -1.43 -4.38 -10.32
C MET A 149 -0.96 -5.81 -10.11
N THR A 150 0.35 -5.98 -9.98
CA THR A 150 0.92 -7.19 -9.38
C THR A 150 0.97 -7.00 -7.86
N THR A 151 0.21 -7.82 -7.13
CA THR A 151 0.11 -7.72 -5.66
C THR A 151 0.81 -8.91 -5.00
N LEU A 152 1.69 -8.61 -4.05
CA LEU A 152 2.35 -9.59 -3.19
C LEU A 152 1.88 -9.40 -1.75
N ILE A 153 1.26 -10.44 -1.19
CA ILE A 153 0.74 -10.44 0.18
C ILE A 153 1.55 -11.42 1.02
N ASN A 154 2.12 -10.96 2.12
CA ASN A 154 2.68 -11.77 3.18
C ASN A 154 1.64 -11.87 4.30
N THR A 155 1.13 -13.05 4.59
CA THR A 155 0.16 -13.29 5.65
C THR A 155 0.32 -14.69 6.23
N HIS A 156 -0.06 -14.84 7.49
CA HIS A 156 -0.22 -16.14 8.17
C HIS A 156 -1.69 -16.54 8.30
N ASP A 157 -2.63 -15.70 7.85
CA ASP A 157 -4.06 -16.01 7.86
C ASP A 157 -4.43 -16.90 6.67
N MET A 158 -4.74 -18.16 6.96
CA MET A 158 -5.11 -19.15 5.94
C MET A 158 -6.42 -18.82 5.23
N ASN A 159 -7.35 -18.08 5.86
CA ASN A 159 -8.57 -17.64 5.21
C ASN A 159 -8.25 -16.64 4.10
N SER A 160 -7.36 -15.68 4.36
CA SER A 160 -6.87 -14.74 3.34
C SER A 160 -6.15 -15.47 2.20
N VAL A 161 -5.28 -16.46 2.51
CA VAL A 161 -4.56 -17.23 1.48
C VAL A 161 -5.55 -17.95 0.56
N LEU A 162 -6.57 -18.59 1.10
CA LEU A 162 -7.57 -19.35 0.34
C LEU A 162 -8.58 -18.43 -0.38
N GLY A 163 -8.87 -17.27 0.18
CA GLY A 163 -9.88 -16.34 -0.33
C GLY A 163 -9.40 -15.48 -1.49
N ILE A 164 -8.16 -14.99 -1.44
CA ILE A 164 -7.64 -14.02 -2.40
C ILE A 164 -6.35 -14.44 -3.11
N GLY A 165 -5.71 -15.55 -2.68
CA GLY A 165 -4.47 -16.02 -3.28
C GLY A 165 -4.70 -16.68 -4.64
N GLU A 166 -4.11 -16.13 -5.70
CA GLU A 166 -4.09 -16.77 -7.03
C GLU A 166 -2.88 -17.72 -7.16
N LYS A 167 -1.78 -17.39 -6.46
CA LYS A 167 -0.56 -18.19 -6.41
C LYS A 167 0.05 -18.11 -5.02
N VAL A 168 0.35 -19.25 -4.43
CA VAL A 168 1.02 -19.37 -3.13
C VAL A 168 2.46 -19.84 -3.33
N ILE A 169 3.40 -19.23 -2.59
CA ILE A 169 4.83 -19.50 -2.65
C ILE A 169 5.32 -19.92 -1.27
#